data_c28fabbc4177ea072438b319b9306fbc
#
_entry.id   c28fabbc4177ea072438b319b9306fbc
#
_cell.length_a   1.000
_cell.length_b   1.000
_cell.length_c   1.000
_cell.angle_alpha   90.00
_cell.angle_beta   90.00
_cell.angle_gamma   90.00
#
_symmetry.space_group_name_H-M   'P 1'
#
loop_
_entity.id
_entity.type
_entity.pdbx_description
1 polymer ?
#
loop_
_entity_poly.entity_id
_entity_poly.type
_entity_poly.pdbx_seq_one_letter_code
_entity_poly.pdbx_strand_id
1 'polypeptide(L)'
;SKPTLPSSSTLELIDAIDPIEPDLTSDGNFSLEPRSYGGNPLKIEIAPREYIWITLRSNTGFDKGLPGHGILVEQQDLNFGDVTSNLVNTDPTKPWVKIVEADGDDALLRARDYGSAGDVFVVGDRFGHTGKKIWDNHGRLVQWTVSVIDISEGSAVIDFDFVGDANSTLKLPRNPIVVLNDEPIIADMLTTDKCPVEVDISSTGSVVIPSHNINSTRIQLIEMTNSSSSKGTIEGSIGCQDQPKNTVSIDWIVVNHRLSQDHIVATIPWDKESTISLYPESLGSGPRTYSSITIEGAAGRIAEPLTKGTFYPGDAIELRITPDGLLEPRMIATGELIILDSDNIEQRIPFQLNAEGDLPFGPLNWLAIPSNAISTVLILMALSIATKDRQIKKD
;
A
#
# COMPACT_ATOMS: atom_id res chain seq x y z
N SER A 1 12.17 19.21 13.75
CA SER A 1 11.91 18.91 12.31
C SER A 1 11.58 20.21 11.59
N LYS A 2 12.03 20.34 10.36
CA LYS A 2 11.60 21.44 9.50
C LYS A 2 10.35 20.99 8.75
N PRO A 3 9.32 21.83 8.61
CA PRO A 3 8.15 21.45 7.81
C PRO A 3 8.58 21.28 6.34
N THR A 4 8.11 20.22 5.72
CA THR A 4 8.26 19.93 4.30
C THR A 4 6.96 20.22 3.57
N LEU A 5 6.99 20.40 2.26
CA LEU A 5 5.75 20.49 1.48
C LEU A 5 5.03 19.15 1.51
N PRO A 6 3.69 19.17 1.60
CA PRO A 6 2.89 17.96 1.44
C PRO A 6 3.12 17.27 0.09
N SER A 7 2.66 16.05 -0.02
CA SER A 7 2.66 15.29 -1.28
C SER A 7 1.78 15.97 -2.34
N SER A 8 2.04 15.69 -3.61
CA SER A 8 1.24 16.25 -4.70
C SER A 8 -0.20 15.80 -4.66
N SER A 9 -0.43 14.53 -4.34
CA SER A 9 -1.75 13.95 -4.13
C SER A 9 -2.55 14.66 -3.01
N THR A 10 -1.86 15.05 -1.92
CA THR A 10 -2.49 15.81 -0.82
C THR A 10 -2.78 17.25 -1.21
N LEU A 11 -1.90 17.90 -1.97
CA LEU A 11 -2.09 19.28 -2.40
C LEU A 11 -3.25 19.43 -3.40
N GLU A 12 -3.48 18.44 -4.26
CA GLU A 12 -4.64 18.40 -5.14
C GLU A 12 -5.95 18.35 -4.37
N LEU A 13 -6.02 17.57 -3.28
CA LEU A 13 -7.24 17.49 -2.45
C LEU A 13 -7.71 18.83 -1.90
N ILE A 14 -6.80 19.77 -1.71
CA ILE A 14 -7.09 21.11 -1.20
C ILE A 14 -7.04 22.18 -2.29
N ASP A 15 -7.03 21.74 -3.56
CA ASP A 15 -7.02 22.63 -4.73
C ASP A 15 -5.81 23.62 -4.73
N ALA A 16 -4.65 23.13 -4.29
CA ALA A 16 -3.43 23.93 -4.12
C ALA A 16 -2.40 23.71 -5.24
N ILE A 17 -2.70 22.91 -6.25
CA ILE A 17 -1.86 22.66 -7.42
C ILE A 17 -2.69 22.43 -8.68
N ASP A 18 -2.11 22.77 -9.83
CA ASP A 18 -2.62 22.43 -11.16
C ASP A 18 -1.68 21.40 -11.79
N PRO A 19 -2.01 20.09 -11.78
CA PRO A 19 -1.14 19.08 -12.36
C PRO A 19 -1.10 19.20 -13.89
N ILE A 20 0.03 18.75 -14.46
CA ILE A 20 0.16 18.56 -15.89
C ILE A 20 -0.23 17.12 -16.21
N GLU A 21 -1.23 16.95 -17.06
CA GLU A 21 -1.63 15.63 -17.56
C GLU A 21 -0.93 15.40 -18.91
N PRO A 22 0.08 14.52 -18.99
CA PRO A 22 0.80 14.26 -20.24
C PRO A 22 -0.08 13.49 -21.23
N ASP A 23 0.13 13.76 -22.51
CA ASP A 23 -0.40 12.92 -23.57
C ASP A 23 0.41 11.61 -23.62
N LEU A 24 -0.23 10.49 -23.29
CA LEU A 24 0.41 9.18 -23.21
C LEU A 24 0.42 8.42 -24.53
N THR A 25 0.01 9.05 -25.63
CA THR A 25 -0.05 8.40 -26.95
C THR A 25 1.24 8.50 -27.74
N SER A 26 2.22 9.25 -27.23
CA SER A 26 3.51 9.49 -27.91
C SER A 26 4.65 9.68 -26.90
N ASP A 27 5.86 9.33 -27.33
CA ASP A 27 7.09 9.61 -26.61
C ASP A 27 7.32 11.12 -26.46
N GLY A 28 7.94 11.52 -25.38
CA GLY A 28 8.22 12.93 -25.15
C GLY A 28 9.07 13.24 -23.93
N ASN A 29 9.73 14.39 -24.00
CA ASN A 29 10.51 14.93 -22.88
C ASN A 29 9.67 15.93 -22.07
N PHE A 30 9.75 15.81 -20.74
CA PHE A 30 9.13 16.76 -19.83
C PHE A 30 10.21 17.43 -18.97
N SER A 31 10.09 18.74 -18.81
CA SER A 31 10.89 19.49 -17.86
C SER A 31 10.05 19.76 -16.62
N LEU A 32 10.56 19.34 -15.46
CA LEU A 32 9.93 19.54 -14.17
C LEU A 32 10.67 20.61 -13.39
N GLU A 33 9.94 21.58 -12.87
CA GLU A 33 10.45 22.55 -11.92
C GLU A 33 10.30 22.03 -10.49
N PRO A 34 11.21 22.42 -9.55
CA PRO A 34 11.10 21.99 -8.16
C PRO A 34 9.78 22.42 -7.53
N ARG A 35 9.14 21.48 -6.82
CA ARG A 35 7.89 21.78 -6.10
C ARG A 35 8.05 22.93 -5.10
N SER A 36 9.22 23.04 -4.48
CA SER A 36 9.55 24.14 -3.55
C SER A 36 9.51 25.54 -4.17
N TYR A 37 9.53 25.65 -5.50
CA TYR A 37 9.39 26.90 -6.27
C TYR A 37 8.07 27.02 -7.01
N GLY A 38 7.09 26.15 -6.71
CA GLY A 38 5.77 26.18 -7.33
C GLY A 38 5.65 25.33 -8.61
N GLY A 39 6.66 24.51 -8.95
CA GLY A 39 6.60 23.61 -10.09
C GLY A 39 5.40 22.67 -10.04
N ASN A 40 4.75 22.42 -11.17
CA ASN A 40 3.60 21.53 -11.25
C ASN A 40 4.04 20.08 -11.43
N PRO A 41 3.40 19.12 -10.73
CA PRO A 41 3.66 17.70 -10.92
C PRO A 41 3.02 17.19 -12.22
N LEU A 42 3.54 16.09 -12.76
CA LEU A 42 2.81 15.30 -13.73
C LEU A 42 1.81 14.40 -12.98
N LYS A 43 0.61 14.26 -13.54
CA LYS A 43 -0.44 13.34 -13.07
C LYS A 43 -0.84 12.43 -14.21
N ILE A 44 -0.71 11.14 -14.00
CA ILE A 44 -0.96 10.09 -15.00
C ILE A 44 -2.02 9.14 -14.46
N GLU A 45 -3.15 9.03 -15.12
CA GLU A 45 -4.14 8.01 -14.79
C GLU A 45 -3.66 6.65 -15.32
N ILE A 46 -3.53 5.65 -14.43
CA ILE A 46 -3.08 4.29 -14.76
C ILE A 46 -4.22 3.26 -14.70
N ALA A 47 -5.27 3.57 -13.96
CA ALA A 47 -6.54 2.85 -13.91
C ALA A 47 -7.66 3.83 -13.48
N PRO A 48 -8.94 3.50 -13.62
CA PRO A 48 -10.02 4.39 -13.19
C PRO A 48 -9.85 4.84 -11.74
N ARG A 49 -9.62 6.17 -11.56
CA ARG A 49 -9.37 6.84 -10.28
C ARG A 49 -8.06 6.41 -9.57
N GLU A 50 -7.12 5.83 -10.30
CA GLU A 50 -5.78 5.49 -9.81
C GLU A 50 -4.75 6.27 -10.62
N TYR A 51 -3.84 6.98 -9.93
CA TYR A 51 -2.95 7.96 -10.51
C TYR A 51 -1.51 7.76 -10.07
N ILE A 52 -0.58 8.05 -10.98
CA ILE A 52 0.83 8.27 -10.67
C ILE A 52 1.12 9.76 -10.71
N TRP A 53 1.78 10.24 -9.66
CA TRP A 53 2.27 11.59 -9.54
C TRP A 53 3.78 11.60 -9.65
N ILE A 54 4.32 12.46 -10.51
CA ILE A 54 5.78 12.60 -10.71
C ILE A 54 6.16 14.04 -10.38
N THR A 55 7.04 14.22 -9.40
CA THR A 55 7.35 15.52 -8.82
C THR A 55 8.85 15.67 -8.63
N LEU A 56 9.43 16.81 -8.99
CA LEU A 56 10.81 17.14 -8.62
C LEU A 56 10.85 17.69 -7.19
N ARG A 57 11.60 17.02 -6.32
CA ARG A 57 11.93 17.46 -4.94
C ARG A 57 13.37 17.94 -4.90
N SER A 58 13.60 19.15 -4.48
CA SER A 58 14.92 19.78 -4.49
C SER A 58 15.48 19.99 -3.08
N ASN A 59 16.79 20.27 -2.98
CA ASN A 59 17.43 20.63 -1.70
C ASN A 59 17.25 22.11 -1.34
N THR A 60 16.09 22.68 -1.64
CA THR A 60 15.84 24.13 -1.45
C THR A 60 14.47 24.37 -0.85
N GLY A 61 14.26 25.57 -0.32
CA GLY A 61 12.97 25.98 0.22
C GLY A 61 12.48 25.05 1.32
N PHE A 62 11.22 24.65 1.22
CA PHE A 62 10.58 23.74 2.17
C PHE A 62 11.06 22.28 2.02
N ASP A 63 11.61 21.90 0.86
CA ASP A 63 12.10 20.55 0.63
C ASP A 63 13.50 20.29 1.19
N LYS A 64 14.20 21.32 1.68
CA LYS A 64 15.54 21.21 2.28
C LYS A 64 15.63 20.22 3.46
N GLY A 65 14.50 19.88 4.04
CA GLY A 65 14.43 18.93 5.17
C GLY A 65 14.17 17.49 4.76
N LEU A 66 13.96 17.22 3.47
CA LEU A 66 13.74 15.87 2.95
C LEU A 66 15.04 15.05 3.00
N PRO A 67 14.95 13.74 3.25
CA PRO A 67 16.11 12.87 3.28
C PRO A 67 16.75 12.66 1.91
N GLY A 68 15.96 12.73 0.82
CA GLY A 68 16.38 12.58 -0.57
C GLY A 68 15.93 13.74 -1.46
N HIS A 69 16.66 13.96 -2.56
CA HIS A 69 16.37 14.98 -3.57
C HIS A 69 16.44 14.34 -4.94
N GLY A 70 15.40 14.52 -5.75
CA GLY A 70 15.25 13.87 -7.04
C GLY A 70 13.80 13.81 -7.47
N ILE A 71 13.49 12.89 -8.35
CA ILE A 71 12.12 12.63 -8.79
C ILE A 71 11.42 11.76 -7.75
N LEU A 72 10.41 12.30 -7.09
CA LEU A 72 9.51 11.56 -6.20
C LEU A 72 8.31 11.07 -7.00
N VAL A 73 8.00 9.79 -6.86
CA VAL A 73 6.87 9.15 -7.51
C VAL A 73 5.87 8.70 -6.45
N GLU A 74 4.61 9.17 -6.56
CA GLU A 74 3.51 8.78 -5.68
C GLU A 74 2.50 7.96 -6.50
N GLN A 75 1.96 6.91 -5.92
CA GLN A 75 0.80 6.18 -6.47
C GLN A 75 -0.38 6.41 -5.54
N GLN A 76 -1.46 6.94 -6.10
CA GLN A 76 -2.70 7.27 -5.39
C GLN A 76 -3.86 6.49 -5.99
N ASP A 77 -4.68 5.87 -5.14
CA ASP A 77 -5.92 5.20 -5.55
C ASP A 77 -7.11 5.75 -4.74
N LEU A 78 -7.95 6.52 -5.42
CA LEU A 78 -9.14 7.13 -4.84
C LEU A 78 -10.31 6.14 -4.62
N ASN A 79 -10.12 4.87 -4.97
CA ASN A 79 -11.11 3.81 -4.71
C ASN A 79 -10.96 3.23 -3.29
N PHE A 80 -9.85 3.53 -2.61
CA PHE A 80 -9.56 3.05 -1.26
C PHE A 80 -9.53 4.21 -0.25
N GLY A 81 -9.74 3.87 1.01
CA GLY A 81 -9.74 4.82 2.11
C GLY A 81 -10.98 5.73 2.15
N ASP A 82 -11.15 6.40 3.27
CA ASP A 82 -12.18 7.43 3.46
C ASP A 82 -11.51 8.72 3.94
N VAL A 83 -11.31 9.65 3.02
CA VAL A 83 -10.68 10.94 3.28
C VAL A 83 -11.52 11.78 4.26
N THR A 84 -12.86 11.66 4.19
CA THR A 84 -13.76 12.45 5.03
C THR A 84 -13.72 12.01 6.49
N SER A 85 -13.47 10.74 6.74
CA SER A 85 -13.33 10.16 8.08
C SER A 85 -11.87 10.06 8.53
N ASN A 86 -10.91 10.56 7.73
CA ASN A 86 -9.47 10.45 7.95
C ASN A 86 -9.01 8.98 8.10
N LEU A 87 -9.64 8.07 7.36
CA LEU A 87 -9.31 6.64 7.30
C LEU A 87 -8.59 6.32 5.98
N VAL A 88 -7.50 7.02 5.72
CA VAL A 88 -6.60 6.78 4.59
C VAL A 88 -5.40 5.96 5.03
N ASN A 89 -4.88 5.12 4.14
CA ASN A 89 -3.72 4.25 4.41
C ASN A 89 -3.89 3.37 5.66
N THR A 90 -5.11 2.97 5.97
CA THR A 90 -5.40 2.06 7.09
C THR A 90 -5.12 0.60 6.74
N ASP A 91 -5.09 0.28 5.45
CA ASP A 91 -4.69 -1.03 4.92
C ASP A 91 -3.46 -0.86 4.02
N PRO A 92 -2.27 -1.32 4.45
CA PRO A 92 -1.04 -1.20 3.67
C PRO A 92 -1.06 -2.02 2.38
N THR A 93 -1.98 -2.97 2.24
CA THR A 93 -2.16 -3.75 1.01
C THR A 93 -2.95 -3.00 -0.07
N LYS A 94 -3.71 -1.97 0.35
CA LYS A 94 -4.54 -1.12 -0.51
C LYS A 94 -4.41 0.33 -0.06
N PRO A 95 -3.22 0.92 -0.17
CA PRO A 95 -2.99 2.28 0.30
C PRO A 95 -3.75 3.27 -0.57
N TRP A 96 -4.32 4.30 0.06
CA TRP A 96 -4.86 5.44 -0.64
C TRP A 96 -3.77 6.23 -1.37
N VAL A 97 -2.59 6.36 -0.76
CA VAL A 97 -1.38 6.89 -1.38
C VAL A 97 -0.14 6.20 -0.81
N LYS A 98 0.80 5.89 -1.67
CA LYS A 98 2.13 5.41 -1.31
C LYS A 98 3.20 6.10 -2.14
N ILE A 99 4.42 6.14 -1.62
CA ILE A 99 5.61 6.45 -2.41
C ILE A 99 6.05 5.19 -3.15
N VAL A 100 6.34 5.33 -4.42
CA VAL A 100 7.04 4.30 -5.20
C VAL A 100 8.52 4.53 -4.97
N GLU A 101 9.09 3.81 -4.01
CA GLU A 101 10.49 3.97 -3.59
C GLU A 101 11.43 3.43 -4.67
N ALA A 102 12.45 4.21 -5.04
CA ALA A 102 13.37 3.84 -6.12
C ALA A 102 14.21 2.59 -5.75
N ASP A 103 14.59 2.46 -4.47
CA ASP A 103 15.29 1.27 -3.95
C ASP A 103 14.38 0.03 -3.81
N GLY A 104 13.07 0.25 -3.70
CA GLY A 104 12.07 -0.81 -3.78
C GLY A 104 11.80 -1.60 -2.53
N ASP A 105 12.22 -1.15 -1.37
CA ASP A 105 12.03 -1.88 -0.12
C ASP A 105 10.70 -1.57 0.58
N ASP A 106 9.91 -0.60 0.06
CA ASP A 106 8.61 -0.15 0.58
C ASP A 106 8.66 0.22 2.09
N ALA A 107 9.78 0.80 2.53
CA ALA A 107 10.03 1.09 3.94
C ALA A 107 9.08 2.16 4.50
N LEU A 108 8.76 3.18 3.72
CA LEU A 108 7.80 4.22 4.09
C LEU A 108 6.39 3.65 4.27
N LEU A 109 5.93 2.82 3.31
CA LEU A 109 4.60 2.19 3.37
C LEU A 109 4.46 1.31 4.62
N ARG A 110 5.54 0.65 5.01
CA ARG A 110 5.60 -0.26 6.15
C ARG A 110 5.97 0.43 7.45
N ALA A 111 6.15 1.75 7.44
CA ALA A 111 6.59 2.57 8.56
C ALA A 111 7.89 2.04 9.25
N ARG A 112 8.79 1.43 8.46
CA ARG A 112 10.11 1.01 8.94
C ARG A 112 11.04 2.18 9.14
N ASP A 113 10.86 3.25 8.36
CA ASP A 113 11.61 4.48 8.48
C ASP A 113 10.73 5.73 8.23
N TYR A 114 11.36 6.87 8.12
CA TYR A 114 10.71 8.17 7.84
C TYR A 114 11.16 8.75 6.49
N GLY A 115 11.66 7.91 5.61
CA GLY A 115 12.21 8.22 4.32
C GLY A 115 13.74 8.26 4.29
N SER A 116 14.29 7.82 3.18
CA SER A 116 15.71 7.72 2.87
C SER A 116 16.07 8.51 1.61
N ALA A 117 17.37 8.67 1.35
CA ALA A 117 17.83 9.23 0.10
C ALA A 117 17.60 8.28 -1.09
N GLY A 118 17.38 6.99 -0.82
CA GLY A 118 17.11 5.96 -1.82
C GLY A 118 15.67 5.93 -2.33
N ASP A 119 14.75 6.68 -1.73
CA ASP A 119 13.33 6.67 -2.11
C ASP A 119 13.05 7.45 -3.40
N VAL A 120 13.93 8.39 -3.76
CA VAL A 120 13.78 9.23 -4.95
C VAL A 120 14.60 8.70 -6.12
N PHE A 121 14.07 8.85 -7.33
CA PHE A 121 14.77 8.50 -8.55
C PHE A 121 15.76 9.61 -8.93
N VAL A 122 16.97 9.21 -9.32
CA VAL A 122 18.07 10.10 -9.71
C VAL A 122 18.46 9.88 -11.16
N VAL A 123 19.37 10.72 -11.67
CA VAL A 123 19.83 10.63 -13.07
C VAL A 123 20.32 9.22 -13.40
N GLY A 124 19.79 8.67 -14.50
CA GLY A 124 20.03 7.29 -14.97
C GLY A 124 19.02 6.27 -14.52
N ASP A 125 18.19 6.58 -13.52
CA ASP A 125 17.11 5.69 -13.08
C ASP A 125 15.97 5.63 -14.09
N ARG A 126 15.24 4.52 -14.03
CA ARG A 126 14.04 4.26 -14.83
C ARG A 126 12.94 3.67 -13.97
N PHE A 127 11.71 4.02 -14.28
CA PHE A 127 10.52 3.45 -13.64
C PHE A 127 9.33 3.37 -14.60
N GLY A 128 8.37 2.53 -14.27
CA GLY A 128 7.19 2.27 -15.09
C GLY A 128 7.16 0.85 -15.63
N HIS A 129 7.17 0.69 -16.95
CA HIS A 129 7.22 -0.63 -17.60
C HIS A 129 8.58 -1.32 -17.43
N THR A 130 9.66 -0.54 -17.48
CA THR A 130 11.03 -1.00 -17.26
C THR A 130 11.68 -0.28 -16.08
N GLY A 131 12.79 -0.79 -15.56
CA GLY A 131 13.41 -0.30 -14.33
C GLY A 131 12.60 -0.69 -13.10
N LYS A 132 12.31 0.25 -12.19
CA LYS A 132 11.37 0.02 -11.08
C LYS A 132 9.96 -0.12 -11.66
N LYS A 133 9.42 -1.33 -11.64
CA LYS A 133 8.11 -1.63 -12.21
C LYS A 133 7.00 -0.99 -11.41
N ILE A 134 6.06 -0.36 -12.11
CA ILE A 134 4.84 0.22 -11.53
C ILE A 134 3.64 -0.60 -12.00
N TRP A 135 2.88 -1.09 -11.06
CA TRP A 135 1.67 -1.85 -11.27
C TRP A 135 0.48 -1.10 -10.71
N ASP A 136 -0.65 -1.12 -11.45
CA ASP A 136 -1.90 -0.68 -10.85
C ASP A 136 -2.38 -1.66 -9.77
N ASN A 137 -3.36 -1.28 -8.98
CA ASN A 137 -3.90 -2.12 -7.91
C ASN A 137 -4.69 -3.34 -8.43
N HIS A 138 -4.89 -3.44 -9.75
CA HIS A 138 -5.44 -4.61 -10.43
C HIS A 138 -4.37 -5.55 -10.98
N GLY A 139 -3.08 -5.19 -10.77
CA GLY A 139 -1.92 -5.98 -11.20
C GLY A 139 -1.54 -5.76 -12.67
N ARG A 140 -1.95 -4.64 -13.29
CA ARG A 140 -1.51 -4.26 -14.63
C ARG A 140 -0.23 -3.47 -14.58
N LEU A 141 0.76 -3.86 -15.35
CA LEU A 141 1.96 -3.09 -15.55
C LEU A 141 1.64 -1.88 -16.44
N VAL A 142 2.07 -0.71 -16.04
CA VAL A 142 1.88 0.51 -16.84
C VAL A 142 2.57 0.37 -18.20
N GLN A 143 2.01 1.02 -19.23
CA GLN A 143 2.45 0.88 -20.63
C GLN A 143 3.40 2.02 -21.06
N TRP A 144 4.13 2.55 -20.12
CA TRP A 144 5.12 3.61 -20.33
C TRP A 144 6.32 3.41 -19.41
N THR A 145 7.44 3.94 -19.83
CA THR A 145 8.67 4.03 -19.03
C THR A 145 9.09 5.48 -18.92
N VAL A 146 9.45 5.90 -17.75
CA VAL A 146 10.12 7.20 -17.52
C VAL A 146 11.59 6.94 -17.25
N SER A 147 12.46 7.67 -17.94
CA SER A 147 13.90 7.73 -17.72
C SER A 147 14.27 9.10 -17.17
N VAL A 148 15.02 9.16 -16.07
CA VAL A 148 15.52 10.42 -15.52
C VAL A 148 16.80 10.79 -16.24
N ILE A 149 16.73 11.84 -17.09
CA ILE A 149 17.81 12.23 -17.99
C ILE A 149 18.77 13.20 -17.33
N ASP A 150 18.22 14.23 -16.66
CA ASP A 150 19.02 15.26 -15.99
C ASP A 150 18.30 15.79 -14.75
N ILE A 151 19.06 16.14 -13.73
CA ILE A 151 18.57 16.85 -12.54
C ILE A 151 19.57 17.97 -12.23
N SER A 152 19.10 19.19 -12.31
CA SER A 152 19.84 20.41 -11.94
C SER A 152 19.21 21.09 -10.72
N GLU A 153 19.81 22.19 -10.23
CA GLU A 153 19.26 22.92 -9.08
C GLU A 153 17.85 23.50 -9.34
N GLY A 154 17.53 23.80 -10.59
CA GLY A 154 16.29 24.49 -10.97
C GLY A 154 15.32 23.68 -11.81
N SER A 155 15.70 22.49 -12.26
CA SER A 155 14.84 21.66 -13.11
C SER A 155 15.31 20.21 -13.17
N ALA A 156 14.41 19.32 -13.58
CA ALA A 156 14.76 17.98 -14.02
C ALA A 156 14.18 17.74 -15.42
N VAL A 157 14.89 16.94 -16.21
CA VAL A 157 14.43 16.46 -17.51
C VAL A 157 14.19 14.96 -17.40
N ILE A 158 12.98 14.57 -17.73
CA ILE A 158 12.58 13.16 -17.82
C ILE A 158 12.17 12.85 -19.25
N ASP A 159 12.50 11.67 -19.71
CA ASP A 159 12.09 11.13 -21.00
C ASP A 159 11.01 10.08 -20.79
N PHE A 160 9.94 10.24 -21.54
CA PHE A 160 8.75 9.40 -21.44
C PHE A 160 8.64 8.56 -22.72
N ASP A 161 8.84 7.26 -22.57
CA ASP A 161 8.70 6.28 -23.64
C ASP A 161 7.36 5.54 -23.50
N PHE A 162 6.50 5.63 -24.50
CA PHE A 162 5.28 4.83 -24.57
C PHE A 162 5.59 3.45 -25.13
N VAL A 163 5.21 2.40 -24.40
CA VAL A 163 5.53 1.01 -24.75
C VAL A 163 4.44 0.36 -25.61
N GLY A 164 3.29 1.05 -25.78
CA GLY A 164 2.13 0.55 -26.50
C GLY A 164 1.15 -0.25 -25.62
N ASP A 165 -0.07 -0.42 -26.11
CA ASP A 165 -1.12 -1.12 -25.38
C ASP A 165 -0.86 -2.63 -25.34
N ALA A 166 -0.36 -3.13 -24.20
CA ALA A 166 -0.52 -4.54 -23.87
C ALA A 166 -1.93 -4.74 -23.30
N ASN A 167 -2.86 -5.18 -24.14
CA ASN A 167 -4.29 -5.26 -23.81
C ASN A 167 -4.67 -6.42 -22.88
N SER A 168 -3.70 -7.10 -22.28
CA SER A 168 -3.96 -8.17 -21.32
C SER A 168 -3.04 -8.07 -20.13
N THR A 169 -3.58 -8.31 -18.96
CA THR A 169 -2.83 -8.27 -17.71
C THR A 169 -3.17 -9.44 -16.83
N LEU A 170 -2.16 -9.93 -16.17
CA LEU A 170 -2.29 -10.98 -15.19
C LEU A 170 -2.20 -10.39 -13.79
N LYS A 171 -3.30 -10.44 -13.05
CA LYS A 171 -3.28 -10.16 -11.63
C LYS A 171 -2.77 -11.41 -10.93
N LEU A 172 -1.53 -11.34 -10.47
CA LEU A 172 -0.90 -12.43 -9.76
C LEU A 172 -1.11 -12.29 -8.26
N PRO A 173 -1.26 -13.41 -7.53
CA PRO A 173 -1.14 -13.39 -6.08
C PRO A 173 0.27 -12.92 -5.68
N ARG A 174 0.45 -12.54 -4.42
CA ARG A 174 1.78 -12.17 -3.91
C ARG A 174 2.78 -13.29 -4.13
N ASN A 175 3.98 -12.93 -4.53
CA ASN A 175 5.09 -13.86 -4.71
C ASN A 175 5.82 -14.10 -3.38
N PRO A 176 6.09 -15.35 -2.93
CA PRO A 176 5.64 -16.60 -3.56
C PRO A 176 4.16 -16.92 -3.30
N ILE A 177 3.56 -17.72 -4.17
CA ILE A 177 2.24 -18.29 -3.92
C ILE A 177 2.38 -19.40 -2.89
N VAL A 178 1.74 -19.23 -1.75
CA VAL A 178 1.72 -20.23 -0.67
C VAL A 178 0.44 -21.04 -0.75
N VAL A 179 0.55 -22.33 -1.01
CA VAL A 179 -0.59 -23.24 -1.15
C VAL A 179 -0.49 -24.39 -0.17
N LEU A 180 -1.63 -24.95 0.20
CA LEU A 180 -1.69 -26.24 0.87
C LEU A 180 -1.57 -27.37 -0.16
N ASN A 181 -1.24 -28.57 0.33
CA ASN A 181 -1.22 -29.76 -0.50
C ASN A 181 -2.60 -29.97 -1.14
N ASP A 182 -2.64 -30.27 -2.42
CA ASP A 182 -3.86 -30.43 -3.24
C ASP A 182 -4.70 -29.18 -3.45
N GLU A 183 -4.20 -27.99 -3.08
CA GLU A 183 -4.87 -26.71 -3.32
C GLU A 183 -4.51 -26.15 -4.71
N PRO A 184 -5.50 -25.71 -5.52
CA PRO A 184 -5.21 -25.13 -6.82
C PRO A 184 -4.60 -23.74 -6.67
N ILE A 185 -3.66 -23.40 -7.55
CA ILE A 185 -3.17 -22.03 -7.69
C ILE A 185 -4.10 -21.32 -8.67
N ILE A 186 -4.73 -20.25 -8.20
CA ILE A 186 -5.62 -19.42 -9.00
C ILE A 186 -4.92 -18.09 -9.24
N ALA A 187 -4.75 -17.73 -10.52
CA ALA A 187 -4.37 -16.39 -10.90
C ALA A 187 -5.51 -15.77 -11.74
N ASP A 188 -5.91 -14.58 -11.38
CA ASP A 188 -6.90 -13.83 -12.15
C ASP A 188 -6.16 -13.10 -13.28
N MET A 189 -6.58 -13.37 -14.52
CA MET A 189 -6.20 -12.57 -15.66
C MET A 189 -7.31 -11.58 -15.96
N LEU A 190 -6.98 -10.30 -15.98
CA LEU A 190 -7.86 -9.26 -16.43
C LEU A 190 -7.50 -8.93 -17.88
N THR A 191 -8.43 -9.13 -18.81
CA THR A 191 -8.31 -8.62 -20.17
C THR A 191 -9.10 -7.34 -20.26
N THR A 192 -8.49 -6.27 -20.70
CA THR A 192 -9.17 -4.99 -20.93
C THR A 192 -9.95 -4.99 -22.25
N ASP A 193 -9.57 -5.85 -23.19
CA ASP A 193 -10.20 -5.93 -24.50
C ASP A 193 -10.67 -7.34 -24.88
N LYS A 194 -11.55 -7.40 -25.86
CA LYS A 194 -12.11 -8.63 -26.43
C LYS A 194 -11.16 -9.29 -27.44
N CYS A 195 -9.86 -9.33 -27.12
CA CYS A 195 -8.87 -9.96 -27.97
C CYS A 195 -8.75 -11.46 -27.68
N PRO A 196 -8.39 -12.29 -28.66
CA PRO A 196 -7.92 -13.64 -28.41
C PRO A 196 -6.64 -13.60 -27.57
N VAL A 197 -6.68 -14.21 -26.39
CA VAL A 197 -5.54 -14.23 -25.47
C VAL A 197 -4.69 -15.45 -25.74
N GLU A 198 -3.39 -15.24 -25.91
CA GLU A 198 -2.39 -16.32 -25.96
C GLU A 198 -1.69 -16.41 -24.60
N VAL A 199 -1.63 -17.64 -24.09
CA VAL A 199 -0.98 -17.98 -22.83
C VAL A 199 0.12 -18.98 -23.12
N ASP A 200 1.36 -18.59 -22.90
CA ASP A 200 2.52 -19.46 -23.02
C ASP A 200 3.25 -19.49 -21.66
N ILE A 201 2.81 -20.43 -20.82
CA ILE A 201 3.28 -20.55 -19.44
C ILE A 201 3.77 -21.94 -19.19
N SER A 202 4.93 -22.05 -18.58
CA SER A 202 5.52 -23.29 -18.09
C SER A 202 5.73 -23.25 -16.58
N SER A 203 5.83 -24.40 -15.96
CA SER A 203 6.15 -24.49 -14.55
C SER A 203 7.25 -25.50 -14.30
N THR A 204 8.12 -25.20 -13.36
CA THR A 204 9.06 -26.17 -12.79
C THR A 204 8.39 -26.85 -11.59
N GLY A 205 8.69 -28.12 -11.38
CA GLY A 205 8.04 -28.93 -10.35
C GLY A 205 6.90 -29.77 -10.91
N SER A 206 6.03 -30.28 -10.06
CA SER A 206 4.94 -31.20 -10.43
C SER A 206 3.59 -30.51 -10.61
N VAL A 207 3.60 -29.33 -11.14
CA VAL A 207 2.40 -28.53 -11.36
C VAL A 207 1.93 -28.70 -12.81
N VAL A 208 0.67 -29.10 -12.99
CA VAL A 208 0.03 -29.19 -14.28
C VAL A 208 -0.70 -27.89 -14.56
N ILE A 209 -0.41 -27.27 -15.69
CA ILE A 209 -1.11 -26.08 -16.15
C ILE A 209 -2.36 -26.51 -16.91
N PRO A 210 -3.58 -26.21 -16.40
CA PRO A 210 -4.80 -26.54 -17.11
C PRO A 210 -4.94 -25.70 -18.39
N SER A 211 -5.69 -26.22 -19.35
CA SER A 211 -6.08 -25.45 -20.52
C SER A 211 -6.94 -24.25 -20.07
N HIS A 212 -6.54 -23.05 -20.49
CA HIS A 212 -7.28 -21.81 -20.19
C HIS A 212 -8.59 -21.72 -20.96
N ASN A 213 -9.58 -21.11 -20.34
CA ASN A 213 -10.84 -20.78 -21.03
C ASN A 213 -10.74 -19.35 -21.60
N ILE A 214 -10.65 -19.25 -22.92
CA ILE A 214 -10.45 -17.99 -23.67
C ILE A 214 -11.57 -16.95 -23.42
N ASN A 215 -12.74 -17.39 -22.97
CA ASN A 215 -13.88 -16.52 -22.70
C ASN A 215 -14.00 -16.07 -21.23
N SER A 216 -13.04 -16.44 -20.39
CA SER A 216 -13.04 -16.16 -18.97
C SER A 216 -12.05 -15.05 -18.64
N THR A 217 -12.48 -14.05 -17.89
CA THR A 217 -11.60 -13.05 -17.30
C THR A 217 -10.74 -13.63 -16.16
N ARG A 218 -11.00 -14.88 -15.81
CA ARG A 218 -10.31 -15.61 -14.74
C ARG A 218 -9.63 -16.83 -15.33
N ILE A 219 -8.31 -16.92 -15.19
CA ILE A 219 -7.56 -18.10 -15.58
C ILE A 219 -7.13 -18.82 -14.30
N GLN A 220 -7.61 -20.04 -14.15
CA GLN A 220 -7.07 -20.97 -13.19
C GLN A 220 -5.78 -21.55 -13.80
N LEU A 221 -4.63 -21.16 -13.25
CA LEU A 221 -3.36 -21.47 -13.88
C LEU A 221 -2.85 -22.87 -13.53
N ILE A 222 -3.24 -23.46 -12.39
CA ILE A 222 -2.58 -24.69 -11.95
C ILE A 222 -3.52 -25.54 -11.10
N GLU A 223 -3.52 -26.82 -11.39
CA GLU A 223 -4.05 -27.86 -10.53
C GLU A 223 -2.88 -28.75 -10.08
N MET A 224 -2.60 -28.75 -8.78
CA MET A 224 -1.55 -29.61 -8.22
C MET A 224 -2.07 -31.03 -8.05
N THR A 225 -1.49 -31.96 -8.78
CA THR A 225 -1.75 -33.38 -8.61
C THR A 225 -0.50 -34.07 -8.08
N ASN A 226 -0.58 -34.67 -6.89
CA ASN A 226 0.41 -35.57 -6.25
C ASN A 226 1.89 -35.15 -6.49
N SER A 227 2.22 -33.96 -6.04
CA SER A 227 3.52 -33.36 -6.21
C SER A 227 4.60 -34.03 -5.35
N SER A 228 5.66 -34.47 -5.96
CA SER A 228 6.90 -34.82 -5.23
C SER A 228 7.77 -33.60 -4.89
N SER A 229 7.41 -32.44 -5.40
CA SER A 229 8.12 -31.18 -5.17
C SER A 229 7.33 -30.27 -4.26
N SER A 230 8.00 -29.65 -3.28
CA SER A 230 7.38 -28.72 -2.34
C SER A 230 7.45 -27.26 -2.81
N LYS A 231 8.14 -26.97 -3.90
CA LYS A 231 8.28 -25.62 -4.47
C LYS A 231 8.63 -25.65 -5.96
N GLY A 232 8.35 -24.57 -6.64
CA GLY A 232 8.70 -24.37 -8.05
C GLY A 232 8.44 -22.94 -8.50
N THR A 233 8.64 -22.69 -9.80
CA THR A 233 8.43 -21.39 -10.43
C THR A 233 7.52 -21.53 -11.62
N ILE A 234 6.61 -20.60 -11.82
CA ILE A 234 5.78 -20.45 -13.02
C ILE A 234 6.43 -19.35 -13.85
N GLU A 235 6.78 -19.66 -15.09
CA GLU A 235 7.38 -18.70 -16.01
C GLU A 235 6.67 -18.73 -17.36
N GLY A 236 6.65 -17.58 -18.05
CA GLY A 236 6.11 -17.52 -19.39
C GLY A 236 5.66 -16.12 -19.79
N SER A 237 4.74 -16.08 -20.72
CA SER A 237 4.17 -14.85 -21.23
C SER A 237 2.68 -14.97 -21.46
N ILE A 238 1.99 -13.84 -21.32
CA ILE A 238 0.55 -13.73 -21.58
C ILE A 238 0.25 -12.43 -22.33
N GLY A 239 -0.62 -12.50 -23.32
CA GLY A 239 -0.97 -11.32 -24.10
C GLY A 239 -2.03 -11.59 -25.15
N CYS A 240 -2.48 -10.53 -25.82
CA CYS A 240 -3.31 -10.67 -27.00
C CYS A 240 -2.49 -11.22 -28.18
N GLN A 241 -3.15 -11.96 -29.05
CA GLN A 241 -2.54 -12.40 -30.31
C GLN A 241 -2.06 -11.17 -31.12
N ASP A 242 -0.85 -11.27 -31.67
CA ASP A 242 -0.19 -10.20 -32.46
C ASP A 242 0.12 -8.89 -31.69
N GLN A 243 0.12 -8.92 -30.37
CA GLN A 243 0.49 -7.79 -29.53
C GLN A 243 1.63 -8.13 -28.56
N PRO A 244 2.29 -7.13 -27.95
CA PRO A 244 3.29 -7.35 -26.92
C PRO A 244 2.72 -8.19 -25.77
N LYS A 245 3.46 -9.21 -25.35
CA LYS A 245 3.07 -10.12 -24.26
C LYS A 245 3.73 -9.71 -22.94
N ASN A 246 2.95 -9.79 -21.87
CA ASN A 246 3.48 -9.61 -20.52
C ASN A 246 4.22 -10.86 -20.07
N THR A 247 5.40 -10.69 -19.53
CA THR A 247 6.16 -11.78 -18.90
C THR A 247 5.62 -12.09 -17.50
N VAL A 248 5.59 -13.37 -17.16
CA VAL A 248 5.17 -13.89 -15.86
C VAL A 248 6.33 -14.65 -15.24
N SER A 249 6.64 -14.37 -13.98
CA SER A 249 7.57 -15.17 -13.18
C SER A 249 7.09 -15.14 -11.73
N ILE A 250 6.65 -16.32 -11.23
CA ILE A 250 6.07 -16.44 -9.90
C ILE A 250 6.56 -17.70 -9.25
N ASP A 251 7.11 -17.57 -8.05
CA ASP A 251 7.45 -18.71 -7.23
C ASP A 251 6.22 -19.26 -6.51
N TRP A 252 6.15 -20.53 -6.31
CA TRP A 252 5.14 -21.18 -5.50
C TRP A 252 5.77 -22.16 -4.51
N ILE A 253 5.09 -22.37 -3.40
CA ILE A 253 5.50 -23.29 -2.37
C ILE A 253 4.31 -23.97 -1.72
N VAL A 254 4.48 -25.25 -1.43
CA VAL A 254 3.52 -26.06 -0.68
C VAL A 254 3.88 -26.05 0.79
N VAL A 255 2.92 -25.72 1.63
CA VAL A 255 3.06 -25.71 3.09
C VAL A 255 2.03 -26.64 3.72
N ASN A 256 2.35 -27.15 4.91
CA ASN A 256 1.42 -28.00 5.67
C ASN A 256 0.29 -27.18 6.32
N HIS A 257 0.55 -25.89 6.55
CA HIS A 257 -0.33 -25.00 7.29
C HIS A 257 -0.08 -23.56 6.84
N ARG A 258 -1.15 -22.81 6.59
CA ARG A 258 -1.10 -21.36 6.32
C ARG A 258 -2.20 -20.63 7.06
N LEU A 259 -1.99 -19.37 7.33
CA LEU A 259 -3.03 -18.50 7.85
C LEU A 259 -4.03 -18.18 6.74
N SER A 260 -5.31 -18.25 7.06
CA SER A 260 -6.41 -17.98 6.12
C SER A 260 -7.07 -16.63 6.35
N GLN A 261 -6.72 -15.97 7.45
CA GLN A 261 -7.35 -14.74 7.86
C GLN A 261 -6.85 -13.55 7.03
N ASP A 262 -7.78 -12.80 6.46
CA ASP A 262 -7.46 -11.64 5.63
C ASP A 262 -7.12 -10.39 6.45
N HIS A 263 -7.57 -10.34 7.71
CA HIS A 263 -7.38 -9.19 8.57
C HIS A 263 -7.49 -9.57 10.05
N ILE A 264 -6.58 -9.08 10.89
CA ILE A 264 -6.59 -9.30 12.34
C ILE A 264 -6.86 -7.97 13.05
N VAL A 265 -7.88 -7.93 13.90
CA VAL A 265 -8.21 -6.78 14.74
C VAL A 265 -8.11 -7.18 16.21
N ALA A 266 -7.39 -6.40 17.00
CA ALA A 266 -7.31 -6.59 18.44
C ALA A 266 -7.58 -5.27 19.19
N THR A 267 -8.16 -5.39 20.38
CA THR A 267 -8.40 -4.25 21.28
C THR A 267 -7.35 -4.23 22.36
N ILE A 268 -6.75 -3.05 22.60
CA ILE A 268 -5.66 -2.84 23.54
C ILE A 268 -5.95 -1.68 24.50
N PRO A 269 -5.43 -1.69 25.72
CA PRO A 269 -5.44 -0.49 26.57
C PRO A 269 -4.52 0.58 25.96
N TRP A 270 -4.98 1.83 26.02
CA TRP A 270 -4.22 2.95 25.42
C TRP A 270 -3.10 3.48 26.31
N ASP A 271 -3.16 3.28 27.63
CA ASP A 271 -2.34 3.96 28.63
C ASP A 271 -1.41 3.02 29.45
N LYS A 272 -1.46 1.73 29.22
CA LYS A 272 -0.70 0.77 30.00
C LYS A 272 -0.17 -0.40 29.18
N GLU A 273 0.97 -0.91 29.62
CA GLU A 273 1.52 -2.16 29.08
C GLU A 273 0.57 -3.34 29.30
N SER A 274 0.45 -4.20 28.31
CA SER A 274 -0.38 -5.39 28.36
C SER A 274 0.17 -6.49 27.47
N THR A 275 -0.32 -7.72 27.67
CA THR A 275 -0.06 -8.83 26.76
C THR A 275 -1.39 -9.28 26.17
N ILE A 276 -1.45 -9.45 24.87
CA ILE A 276 -2.62 -9.98 24.16
C ILE A 276 -2.24 -11.26 23.43
N SER A 277 -3.22 -12.16 23.28
CA SER A 277 -3.08 -13.40 22.53
C SER A 277 -3.97 -13.32 21.29
N LEU A 278 -3.35 -13.43 20.12
CA LEU A 278 -4.04 -13.52 18.84
C LEU A 278 -4.21 -14.99 18.46
N TYR A 279 -5.37 -15.34 17.97
CA TYR A 279 -5.68 -16.68 17.46
C TYR A 279 -6.06 -16.59 15.99
N PRO A 280 -5.07 -16.41 15.09
CA PRO A 280 -5.36 -16.24 13.68
C PRO A 280 -5.97 -17.53 13.11
N GLU A 281 -6.98 -17.36 12.29
CA GLU A 281 -7.56 -18.47 11.55
C GLU A 281 -6.52 -19.09 10.63
N SER A 282 -6.54 -20.40 10.54
CA SER A 282 -5.57 -21.15 9.75
C SER A 282 -6.18 -22.34 9.04
N LEU A 283 -5.57 -22.72 7.94
CA LEU A 283 -5.91 -23.89 7.14
C LEU A 283 -4.74 -24.87 7.12
N GLY A 284 -5.08 -26.15 6.95
CA GLY A 284 -4.10 -27.23 6.94
C GLY A 284 -3.94 -27.88 8.33
N SER A 285 -2.99 -28.80 8.43
CA SER A 285 -2.70 -29.55 9.66
C SER A 285 -1.20 -29.82 9.77
N GLY A 286 -0.69 -29.81 10.99
CA GLY A 286 0.71 -30.06 11.27
C GLY A 286 1.49 -28.82 11.65
N PRO A 287 2.73 -28.99 12.08
CA PRO A 287 3.56 -27.91 12.54
C PRO A 287 4.08 -27.05 11.39
N ARG A 288 4.23 -25.78 11.66
CA ARG A 288 5.00 -24.87 10.82
C ARG A 288 6.09 -24.24 11.68
N THR A 289 7.33 -24.34 11.22
CA THR A 289 8.45 -23.67 11.88
C THR A 289 8.67 -22.32 11.23
N TYR A 290 8.79 -21.27 12.03
CA TYR A 290 9.11 -19.94 11.52
C TYR A 290 10.37 -19.38 12.19
N SER A 291 11.10 -18.57 11.44
CA SER A 291 12.32 -17.93 11.90
C SER A 291 12.05 -16.62 12.62
N SER A 292 10.99 -15.91 12.22
CA SER A 292 10.57 -14.67 12.89
C SER A 292 9.08 -14.40 12.74
N ILE A 293 8.54 -13.69 13.72
CA ILE A 293 7.28 -12.97 13.64
C ILE A 293 7.61 -11.51 13.90
N THR A 294 7.16 -10.63 13.04
CA THR A 294 7.35 -9.17 13.18
C THR A 294 6.04 -8.45 12.91
N ILE A 295 5.92 -7.23 13.44
CA ILE A 295 4.80 -6.34 13.13
C ILE A 295 5.38 -5.07 12.55
N GLU A 296 4.93 -4.70 11.37
CA GLU A 296 5.31 -3.46 10.70
C GLU A 296 4.20 -2.42 10.78
N GLY A 297 4.52 -1.18 10.43
CA GLY A 297 3.59 -0.07 10.48
C GLY A 297 3.45 0.57 11.85
N ALA A 298 2.40 1.37 12.04
CA ALA A 298 2.12 2.06 13.31
C ALA A 298 1.90 1.06 14.46
N ALA A 299 1.27 -0.09 14.19
CA ALA A 299 1.09 -1.16 15.17
C ALA A 299 2.43 -1.74 15.64
N GLY A 300 3.43 -1.83 14.77
CA GLY A 300 4.77 -2.35 15.09
C GLY A 300 5.58 -1.47 16.04
N ARG A 301 5.19 -0.21 16.23
CA ARG A 301 5.82 0.68 17.23
C ARG A 301 5.43 0.35 18.66
N ILE A 302 4.23 -0.22 18.82
CA ILE A 302 3.62 -0.46 20.14
C ILE A 302 3.40 -1.94 20.43
N ALA A 303 3.55 -2.83 19.45
CA ALA A 303 3.34 -4.26 19.59
C ALA A 303 4.59 -5.05 19.23
N GLU A 304 5.06 -5.90 20.15
CA GLU A 304 6.21 -6.77 19.97
C GLU A 304 5.78 -8.23 20.11
N PRO A 305 6.04 -9.11 19.12
CA PRO A 305 5.76 -10.53 19.22
C PRO A 305 6.63 -11.22 20.28
N LEU A 306 5.99 -11.99 21.15
CA LEU A 306 6.64 -12.82 22.16
C LEU A 306 6.77 -14.28 21.69
N THR A 307 5.87 -14.74 20.82
CA THR A 307 5.86 -16.11 20.32
C THR A 307 7.02 -16.38 19.36
N LYS A 308 7.73 -17.48 19.56
CA LYS A 308 8.88 -17.90 18.74
C LYS A 308 8.87 -19.43 18.58
N GLY A 309 9.37 -19.91 17.44
CA GLY A 309 9.63 -21.33 17.22
C GLY A 309 8.56 -22.03 16.40
N THR A 310 8.13 -23.21 16.81
CA THR A 310 7.16 -24.03 16.06
C THR A 310 5.73 -23.55 16.28
N PHE A 311 4.97 -23.47 15.21
CA PHE A 311 3.60 -23.00 15.18
C PHE A 311 2.66 -24.10 14.70
N TYR A 312 1.53 -24.25 15.38
CA TYR A 312 0.47 -25.19 15.01
C TYR A 312 -0.83 -24.43 14.69
N PRO A 313 -1.71 -25.01 13.88
CA PRO A 313 -3.05 -24.45 13.69
C PRO A 313 -3.76 -24.24 15.03
N GLY A 314 -4.23 -23.02 15.25
CA GLY A 314 -4.92 -22.65 16.50
C GLY A 314 -4.01 -22.22 17.65
N ASP A 315 -2.69 -22.25 17.48
CA ASP A 315 -1.77 -21.68 18.47
C ASP A 315 -1.93 -20.16 18.56
N ALA A 316 -1.74 -19.64 19.78
CA ALA A 316 -1.76 -18.21 20.01
C ALA A 316 -0.45 -17.55 19.58
N ILE A 317 -0.56 -16.39 18.93
CA ILE A 317 0.54 -15.44 18.78
C ILE A 317 0.43 -14.44 19.91
N GLU A 318 1.36 -14.49 20.85
CA GLU A 318 1.40 -13.57 21.99
C GLU A 318 2.15 -12.29 21.61
N LEU A 319 1.54 -11.16 21.91
CA LEU A 319 2.12 -9.82 21.67
C LEU A 319 2.21 -9.07 22.99
N ARG A 320 3.37 -8.45 23.23
CA ARG A 320 3.53 -7.42 24.24
C ARG A 320 3.12 -6.09 23.63
N ILE A 321 2.24 -5.37 24.28
CA ILE A 321 1.80 -4.04 23.91
C ILE A 321 2.44 -3.04 24.85
N THR A 322 3.20 -2.11 24.29
CA THR A 322 3.85 -1.01 25.04
C THR A 322 3.46 0.31 24.38
N PRO A 323 2.46 1.03 24.91
CA PRO A 323 2.05 2.32 24.37
C PRO A 323 3.21 3.32 24.31
N ASP A 324 3.37 4.00 23.19
CA ASP A 324 4.49 4.91 22.90
C ASP A 324 4.25 6.37 23.39
N GLY A 325 3.16 6.62 24.12
CA GLY A 325 2.75 7.94 24.59
C GLY A 325 2.09 8.82 23.50
N LEU A 326 2.02 8.33 22.27
CA LEU A 326 1.27 8.96 21.17
C LEU A 326 -0.09 8.30 20.97
N LEU A 327 -0.29 7.11 21.56
CA LEU A 327 -1.55 6.40 21.50
C LEU A 327 -2.57 7.09 22.41
N GLU A 328 -3.71 7.48 21.86
CA GLU A 328 -4.82 8.06 22.59
C GLU A 328 -6.04 7.13 22.57
N PRO A 329 -7.00 7.31 23.50
CA PRO A 329 -8.25 6.55 23.49
C PRO A 329 -8.94 6.64 22.13
N ARG A 330 -9.42 5.50 21.61
CA ARG A 330 -10.10 5.36 20.32
C ARG A 330 -9.21 5.54 19.09
N MET A 331 -7.90 5.71 19.26
CA MET A 331 -6.99 5.65 18.12
C MET A 331 -6.87 4.22 17.58
N ILE A 332 -6.56 4.15 16.30
CA ILE A 332 -6.35 2.91 15.58
C ILE A 332 -4.89 2.91 15.11
N ALA A 333 -4.13 1.92 15.52
CA ALA A 333 -2.79 1.67 15.01
C ALA A 333 -2.86 0.49 14.02
N THR A 334 -2.49 0.74 12.78
CA THR A 334 -2.51 -0.26 11.71
C THR A 334 -1.10 -0.73 11.35
N GLY A 335 -1.01 -1.88 10.72
CA GLY A 335 0.23 -2.46 10.27
C GLY A 335 0.02 -3.81 9.60
N GLU A 336 1.09 -4.57 9.47
CA GLU A 336 1.07 -5.94 8.99
C GLU A 336 1.75 -6.86 10.01
N LEU A 337 1.10 -7.97 10.30
CA LEU A 337 1.73 -9.09 11.00
C LEU A 337 2.46 -9.94 9.96
N ILE A 338 3.77 -10.07 10.10
CA ILE A 338 4.63 -10.75 9.15
C ILE A 338 5.19 -11.99 9.81
N ILE A 339 4.95 -13.13 9.19
CA ILE A 339 5.48 -14.41 9.62
C ILE A 339 6.45 -14.91 8.56
N LEU A 340 7.71 -15.05 8.93
CA LEU A 340 8.76 -15.60 8.08
C LEU A 340 9.08 -17.01 8.53
N ASP A 341 8.93 -17.98 7.64
CA ASP A 341 9.24 -19.37 7.95
C ASP A 341 10.73 -19.72 7.72
N SER A 342 11.10 -20.98 8.02
CA SER A 342 12.46 -21.48 7.85
C SER A 342 12.91 -21.55 6.39
N ASP A 343 11.98 -21.51 5.44
CA ASP A 343 12.25 -21.52 4.00
C ASP A 343 12.28 -20.11 3.39
N ASN A 344 12.31 -19.07 4.23
CA ASN A 344 12.22 -17.65 3.86
C ASN A 344 10.92 -17.24 3.17
N ILE A 345 9.84 -17.99 3.43
CA ILE A 345 8.53 -17.61 2.95
C ILE A 345 7.90 -16.60 3.90
N GLU A 346 7.51 -15.49 3.36
CA GLU A 346 6.87 -14.42 4.09
C GLU A 346 5.35 -14.48 3.89
N GLN A 347 4.63 -14.60 5.00
CA GLN A 347 3.19 -14.48 5.02
C GLN A 347 2.81 -13.18 5.75
N ARG A 348 2.04 -12.32 5.10
CA ARG A 348 1.62 -11.01 5.60
C ARG A 348 0.13 -10.98 5.85
N ILE A 349 -0.27 -10.46 6.99
CA ILE A 349 -1.67 -10.32 7.38
C ILE A 349 -1.88 -8.87 7.84
N PRO A 350 -2.81 -8.12 7.25
CA PRO A 350 -3.21 -6.82 7.75
C PRO A 350 -3.61 -6.88 9.22
N PHE A 351 -3.07 -5.97 10.02
CA PHE A 351 -3.18 -5.99 11.47
C PHE A 351 -3.61 -4.63 12.01
N GLN A 352 -4.60 -4.63 12.90
CA GLN A 352 -5.16 -3.42 13.48
C GLN A 352 -5.28 -3.53 14.99
N LEU A 353 -4.78 -2.54 15.70
CA LEU A 353 -4.92 -2.38 17.14
C LEU A 353 -5.84 -1.21 17.45
N ASN A 354 -6.95 -1.49 18.13
CA ASN A 354 -7.91 -0.47 18.55
C ASN A 354 -7.64 -0.09 20.02
N ALA A 355 -7.27 1.16 20.27
CA ALA A 355 -7.04 1.66 21.60
C ALA A 355 -8.36 1.83 22.36
N GLU A 356 -8.57 1.02 23.42
CA GLU A 356 -9.73 1.09 24.28
C GLU A 356 -9.53 2.15 25.37
N GLY A 357 -10.53 2.97 25.58
CA GLY A 357 -10.54 3.96 26.66
C GLY A 357 -11.53 5.07 26.41
N ASP A 358 -11.90 5.73 27.46
CA ASP A 358 -12.65 6.97 27.39
C ASP A 358 -11.69 8.16 27.29
N LEU A 359 -12.03 9.11 26.44
CA LEU A 359 -11.31 10.37 26.38
C LEU A 359 -11.27 11.00 27.79
N PRO A 360 -10.13 11.62 28.19
CA PRO A 360 -9.87 12.03 29.58
C PRO A 360 -10.78 13.14 30.11
N PHE A 361 -11.82 13.50 29.39
CA PHE A 361 -12.72 14.59 29.74
C PHE A 361 -13.86 14.22 30.72
N GLY A 362 -13.91 12.95 31.18
CA GLY A 362 -14.93 12.49 32.13
C GLY A 362 -16.35 12.84 31.68
N PRO A 363 -17.14 13.58 32.48
CA PRO A 363 -18.54 13.92 32.13
C PRO A 363 -18.65 14.83 30.90
N LEU A 364 -17.55 15.35 30.36
CA LEU A 364 -17.52 16.20 29.16
C LEU A 364 -17.17 15.40 27.87
N ASN A 365 -17.04 14.10 27.98
CA ASN A 365 -16.73 13.22 26.81
C ASN A 365 -17.70 13.42 25.63
N TRP A 366 -18.95 13.79 25.92
CA TRP A 366 -19.92 14.08 24.88
C TRP A 366 -19.54 15.30 24.00
N LEU A 367 -18.65 16.18 24.47
CA LEU A 367 -18.10 17.30 23.69
C LEU A 367 -17.02 16.85 22.69
N ALA A 368 -16.48 15.65 22.83
CA ALA A 368 -15.54 15.09 21.86
C ALA A 368 -16.22 14.75 20.52
N ILE A 369 -17.54 14.66 20.50
CA ILE A 369 -18.32 14.52 19.27
C ILE A 369 -18.45 15.92 18.63
N PRO A 370 -17.94 16.15 17.39
CA PRO A 370 -17.90 17.48 16.78
C PRO A 370 -19.25 18.19 16.73
N SER A 371 -20.33 17.47 16.45
CA SER A 371 -21.70 18.03 16.45
C SER A 371 -22.13 18.55 17.83
N ASN A 372 -21.76 17.90 18.91
CA ASN A 372 -22.05 18.28 20.26
C ASN A 372 -21.24 19.51 20.71
N ALA A 373 -19.95 19.54 20.33
CA ALA A 373 -19.08 20.67 20.56
C ALA A 373 -19.60 21.93 19.85
N ILE A 374 -19.95 21.84 18.58
CA ILE A 374 -20.53 22.93 17.79
C ILE A 374 -21.84 23.41 18.42
N SER A 375 -22.74 22.48 18.76
CA SER A 375 -24.02 22.81 19.41
C SER A 375 -23.84 23.53 20.74
N THR A 376 -22.86 23.12 21.54
CA THR A 376 -22.52 23.75 22.80
C THR A 376 -21.99 25.17 22.60
N VAL A 377 -21.11 25.38 21.65
CA VAL A 377 -20.58 26.70 21.31
C VAL A 377 -21.72 27.62 20.84
N LEU A 378 -22.63 27.14 19.99
CA LEU A 378 -23.79 27.92 19.54
C LEU A 378 -24.74 28.29 20.67
N ILE A 379 -24.99 27.37 21.61
CA ILE A 379 -25.83 27.66 22.80
C ILE A 379 -25.15 28.70 23.68
N LEU A 380 -23.85 28.60 23.94
CA LEU A 380 -23.11 29.58 24.72
C LEU A 380 -23.07 30.95 24.06
N MET A 381 -22.94 31.02 22.75
CA MET A 381 -23.05 32.26 21.98
C MET A 381 -24.42 32.88 22.08
N ALA A 382 -25.48 32.11 21.92
CA ALA A 382 -26.85 32.57 22.04
C ALA A 382 -27.15 33.11 23.46
N LEU A 383 -26.69 32.42 24.50
CA LEU A 383 -26.81 32.87 25.89
C LEU A 383 -26.02 34.16 26.13
N SER A 384 -24.82 34.29 25.57
CA SER A 384 -24.02 35.51 25.68
C SER A 384 -24.73 36.72 25.05
N ILE A 385 -25.31 36.54 23.86
CA ILE A 385 -26.11 37.62 23.21
C ILE A 385 -27.32 37.95 24.01
N ALA A 386 -28.10 36.98 24.50
CA ALA A 386 -29.29 37.20 25.28
C ALA A 386 -29.01 37.91 26.64
N THR A 387 -27.87 37.66 27.25
CA THR A 387 -27.46 38.33 28.50
C THR A 387 -27.05 39.78 28.25
N LYS A 388 -26.35 40.04 27.11
CA LYS A 388 -25.95 41.38 26.70
C LYS A 388 -27.16 42.26 26.38
N ASP A 389 -28.18 41.73 25.71
CA ASP A 389 -29.45 42.44 25.44
C ASP A 389 -30.26 42.77 26.70
N ARG A 390 -30.14 41.95 27.74
CA ARG A 390 -30.77 42.24 29.03
C ARG A 390 -30.06 43.34 29.81
N GLN A 391 -28.75 43.49 29.64
CA GLN A 391 -28.02 44.60 30.26
C GLN A 391 -28.31 45.92 29.57
N ILE A 392 -28.37 45.97 28.25
CA ILE A 392 -28.68 47.16 27.46
C ILE A 392 -30.14 47.70 27.75
N LYS A 393 -31.06 46.83 28.16
CA LYS A 393 -32.44 47.23 28.52
C LYS A 393 -32.62 47.68 29.97
N LYS A 394 -31.56 47.64 30.80
CA LYS A 394 -31.59 48.07 32.20
C LYS A 394 -30.93 49.44 32.46
N ASP A 395 -30.10 49.86 31.48
CA ASP A 395 -29.58 51.26 31.39
C ASP A 395 -30.49 52.13 30.50
#